data_6ffd4dc634bac5d55c407ed3cc37e3bf
#
_entry.id   6ffd4dc634bac5d55c407ed3cc37e3bf
#
_cell.length_a   1.000
_cell.length_b   1.000
_cell.length_c   1.000
_cell.angle_alpha   90.00
_cell.angle_beta   90.00
_cell.angle_gamma   90.00
#
_symmetry.space_group_name_H-M   'P 1'
#
loop_
_entity.id
_entity.type
_entity.pdbx_description
1 polymer ?
#
loop_
_entity_poly.entity_id
_entity_poly.type
_entity_poly.pdbx_seq_one_letter_code
_entity_poly.pdbx_strand_id
1 'polypeptide(L)'
;MQSPLAYARRACLKALATSAVTLVVWNPLSLRAADASVPYVPTPQNVVDRMLAVAKVGAQDYLIDLGSGDGRIVVTAAQKHGARGFGVDLNPTRIAEANANASAAKVVDKVQFYQQDLFETDLTQASVITMYLLPRVNLDLRPKLLDLKPGTRIVSHDFSMGDWKPEHHEQLDAKDKYGGSGGLSDIYLWIIPAKVGGRWQSRLQLRGKPIDYEIALKQEFQMIDGTARVAGRTVKLQNTKLHGDQLSFEFTADIDGAPIRHAFNGTVYGGLVNGTADLSGAKLQAKLEWNGEQRK
;
A
#
# COMPACT_ATOMS: atom_id res chain seq x y z
N MET A 1 -45.66 27.55 -89.74
CA MET A 1 -45.24 28.95 -89.40
C MET A 1 -44.51 28.96 -88.12
N GLN A 2 -43.25 29.36 -88.15
CA GLN A 2 -42.37 29.96 -87.12
C GLN A 2 -42.21 29.34 -85.77
N SER A 3 -41.02 28.84 -85.60
CA SER A 3 -40.10 28.89 -84.43
C SER A 3 -40.22 30.20 -83.58
N PRO A 4 -39.64 30.33 -82.29
CA PRO A 4 -38.26 29.94 -81.97
C PRO A 4 -37.98 29.53 -80.48
N LEU A 5 -36.85 28.87 -80.27
CA LEU A 5 -35.75 29.07 -79.35
C LEU A 5 -35.98 29.77 -78.00
N ALA A 6 -35.65 29.10 -76.87
CA ALA A 6 -34.91 29.73 -75.82
C ALA A 6 -34.22 28.72 -74.82
N TYR A 7 -32.94 28.81 -74.82
CA TYR A 7 -31.94 28.76 -73.77
C TYR A 7 -32.08 27.80 -72.57
N ALA A 8 -31.23 26.80 -72.58
CA ALA A 8 -30.80 26.02 -71.44
C ALA A 8 -29.89 26.86 -70.53
N ARG A 9 -30.20 26.94 -69.26
CA ARG A 9 -29.24 27.30 -68.21
C ARG A 9 -28.87 26.08 -67.38
N ARG A 10 -27.61 25.68 -67.49
CA ARG A 10 -26.98 24.65 -66.68
C ARG A 10 -26.76 25.21 -65.26
N ALA A 11 -27.39 24.66 -64.26
CA ALA A 11 -27.03 24.88 -62.88
C ALA A 11 -26.13 23.69 -62.44
N CYS A 12 -24.82 24.00 -62.19
CA CYS A 12 -23.90 23.07 -61.54
C CYS A 12 -24.23 22.95 -60.05
N LEU A 13 -24.79 21.83 -59.60
CA LEU A 13 -24.79 21.48 -58.20
C LEU A 13 -23.42 20.93 -57.86
N LYS A 14 -22.67 21.67 -57.05
CA LYS A 14 -21.48 21.17 -56.33
C LYS A 14 -21.96 20.34 -55.15
N ALA A 15 -21.83 19.01 -55.23
CA ALA A 15 -21.98 18.12 -54.09
C ALA A 15 -20.75 18.28 -53.20
N LEU A 16 -20.93 18.87 -52.00
CA LEU A 16 -19.97 18.84 -50.92
C LEU A 16 -20.07 17.46 -50.23
N ALA A 17 -19.13 16.59 -50.50
CA ALA A 17 -18.95 15.38 -49.74
C ALA A 17 -18.30 15.73 -48.37
N THR A 18 -19.09 15.75 -47.32
CA THR A 18 -18.61 15.80 -45.94
C THR A 18 -18.13 14.40 -45.56
N SER A 19 -16.81 14.18 -45.61
CA SER A 19 -16.18 12.99 -45.03
C SER A 19 -16.22 13.11 -43.53
N ALA A 20 -17.11 12.36 -42.86
CA ALA A 20 -17.08 12.15 -41.45
C ALA A 20 -15.86 11.28 -41.10
N VAL A 21 -14.80 11.89 -40.61
CA VAL A 21 -13.67 11.18 -39.98
C VAL A 21 -14.15 10.70 -38.63
N THR A 22 -14.54 9.44 -38.52
CA THR A 22 -14.76 8.77 -37.25
C THR A 22 -13.40 8.54 -36.61
N LEU A 23 -13.05 9.40 -35.64
CA LEU A 23 -11.95 9.15 -34.72
C LEU A 23 -12.33 7.93 -33.88
N VAL A 24 -11.82 6.75 -34.24
CA VAL A 24 -11.81 5.60 -33.36
C VAL A 24 -10.80 5.91 -32.24
N VAL A 25 -11.31 6.38 -31.12
CA VAL A 25 -10.51 6.49 -29.89
C VAL A 25 -10.19 5.06 -29.44
N TRP A 26 -9.00 4.63 -29.77
CA TRP A 26 -8.45 3.36 -29.30
C TRP A 26 -8.23 3.51 -27.79
N ASN A 27 -9.11 2.92 -27.00
CA ASN A 27 -8.97 2.89 -25.56
C ASN A 27 -8.00 1.76 -25.17
N PRO A 28 -6.76 2.05 -24.75
CA PRO A 28 -5.77 1.02 -24.42
C PRO A 28 -6.12 0.21 -23.17
N LEU A 29 -7.20 0.58 -22.46
CA LEU A 29 -7.70 -0.12 -21.27
C LEU A 29 -8.39 -1.45 -21.57
N SER A 30 -8.84 -1.68 -22.82
CA SER A 30 -9.54 -2.93 -23.19
C SER A 30 -8.62 -4.13 -23.43
N LEU A 31 -7.30 -3.94 -23.48
CA LEU A 31 -6.35 -5.05 -23.68
C LEU A 31 -5.88 -5.74 -22.39
N ARG A 32 -6.13 -5.15 -21.22
CA ARG A 32 -5.75 -5.78 -19.94
C ARG A 32 -6.71 -6.88 -19.46
N ALA A 33 -7.96 -6.84 -19.88
CA ALA A 33 -8.98 -7.79 -19.43
C ALA A 33 -8.94 -9.16 -20.12
N ALA A 34 -8.20 -9.30 -21.23
CA ALA A 34 -8.26 -10.53 -22.06
C ALA A 34 -7.20 -11.59 -21.72
N ASP A 35 -6.24 -11.31 -20.85
CA ASP A 35 -5.08 -12.20 -20.63
C ASP A 35 -4.98 -12.81 -19.23
N ALA A 36 -6.01 -12.74 -18.42
CA ALA A 36 -5.97 -13.19 -17.02
C ALA A 36 -6.94 -14.33 -16.74
N SER A 37 -6.79 -15.47 -17.42
CA SER A 37 -7.25 -16.73 -16.81
C SER A 37 -6.21 -17.20 -15.78
N VAL A 38 -6.05 -16.44 -14.70
CA VAL A 38 -5.33 -16.94 -13.52
C VAL A 38 -6.12 -18.14 -13.00
N PRO A 39 -5.53 -19.35 -12.94
CA PRO A 39 -6.23 -20.50 -12.39
C PRO A 39 -6.68 -20.18 -10.96
N TYR A 40 -7.94 -20.40 -10.67
CA TYR A 40 -8.43 -20.28 -9.31
C TYR A 40 -7.85 -21.41 -8.45
N VAL A 41 -7.00 -21.06 -7.50
CA VAL A 41 -6.46 -21.96 -6.49
C VAL A 41 -6.84 -21.40 -5.13
N PRO A 42 -7.74 -22.06 -4.39
CA PRO A 42 -8.16 -21.55 -3.09
C PRO A 42 -7.03 -21.67 -2.06
N THR A 43 -6.84 -20.63 -1.25
CA THR A 43 -5.91 -20.68 -0.12
C THR A 43 -6.38 -21.70 0.91
N PRO A 44 -5.56 -22.70 1.32
CA PRO A 44 -5.90 -23.64 2.36
C PRO A 44 -6.29 -22.98 3.68
N GLN A 45 -7.23 -23.53 4.42
CA GLN A 45 -7.77 -22.89 5.62
C GLN A 45 -6.72 -22.61 6.70
N ASN A 46 -5.77 -23.53 6.90
CA ASN A 46 -4.67 -23.30 7.84
C ASN A 46 -3.76 -22.15 7.42
N VAL A 47 -3.59 -21.92 6.11
CA VAL A 47 -2.87 -20.75 5.57
C VAL A 47 -3.66 -19.48 5.80
N VAL A 48 -4.98 -19.48 5.53
CA VAL A 48 -5.88 -18.34 5.85
C VAL A 48 -5.76 -17.96 7.32
N ASP A 49 -5.92 -18.93 8.22
CA ASP A 49 -5.83 -18.69 9.66
C ASP A 49 -4.47 -18.11 10.05
N ARG A 50 -3.40 -18.58 9.43
CA ARG A 50 -2.05 -18.08 9.70
C ARG A 50 -1.81 -16.69 9.13
N MET A 51 -2.26 -16.39 7.90
CA MET A 51 -2.21 -15.05 7.30
C MET A 51 -2.88 -14.01 8.21
N LEU A 52 -4.09 -14.31 8.70
CA LEU A 52 -4.84 -13.43 9.61
C LEU A 52 -4.12 -13.25 10.96
N ALA A 53 -3.51 -14.31 11.50
CA ALA A 53 -2.74 -14.26 12.73
C ALA A 53 -1.45 -13.43 12.59
N VAL A 54 -0.68 -13.60 11.51
CA VAL A 54 0.53 -12.82 11.20
C VAL A 54 0.20 -11.35 11.05
N ALA A 55 -0.91 -11.03 10.37
CA ALA A 55 -1.41 -9.67 10.25
C ALA A 55 -2.00 -9.13 11.56
N LYS A 56 -2.17 -9.94 12.60
CA LYS A 56 -2.83 -9.57 13.86
C LYS A 56 -4.21 -8.94 13.62
N VAL A 57 -5.00 -9.58 12.74
CA VAL A 57 -6.35 -9.10 12.40
C VAL A 57 -7.24 -9.11 13.62
N GLY A 58 -7.99 -8.05 13.84
CA GLY A 58 -8.93 -7.88 14.95
C GLY A 58 -10.20 -7.14 14.57
N ALA A 59 -11.10 -6.95 15.54
CA ALA A 59 -12.43 -6.39 15.35
C ALA A 59 -12.46 -4.92 14.84
N GLN A 60 -11.36 -4.20 14.97
CA GLN A 60 -11.23 -2.82 14.48
C GLN A 60 -10.71 -2.74 13.04
N ASP A 61 -10.35 -3.89 12.45
CA ASP A 61 -9.79 -3.91 11.13
C ASP A 61 -10.85 -3.88 10.03
N TYR A 62 -10.47 -3.22 8.94
CA TYR A 62 -11.15 -3.26 7.67
C TYR A 62 -10.28 -3.98 6.65
N LEU A 63 -10.63 -5.23 6.33
CA LEU A 63 -9.87 -6.10 5.47
C LEU A 63 -10.40 -6.05 4.04
N ILE A 64 -9.51 -5.85 3.07
CA ILE A 64 -9.81 -5.98 1.63
C ILE A 64 -9.01 -7.15 1.06
N ASP A 65 -9.72 -8.07 0.40
CA ASP A 65 -9.11 -9.25 -0.24
C ASP A 65 -9.12 -9.10 -1.76
N LEU A 66 -7.95 -9.08 -2.36
CA LEU A 66 -7.75 -8.85 -3.79
C LEU A 66 -7.67 -10.20 -4.53
N GLY A 67 -8.65 -10.49 -5.38
CA GLY A 67 -8.84 -11.80 -5.97
C GLY A 67 -9.44 -12.77 -4.96
N SER A 68 -10.59 -12.37 -4.37
CA SER A 68 -11.14 -13.03 -3.18
C SER A 68 -11.67 -14.46 -3.41
N GLY A 69 -11.85 -14.86 -4.66
CA GLY A 69 -12.39 -16.19 -4.97
C GLY A 69 -13.71 -16.45 -4.26
N ASP A 70 -13.77 -17.54 -3.50
CA ASP A 70 -14.94 -17.94 -2.71
C ASP A 70 -15.11 -17.16 -1.39
N GLY A 71 -14.33 -16.10 -1.18
CA GLY A 71 -14.44 -15.19 -0.04
C GLY A 71 -13.93 -15.72 1.30
N ARG A 72 -13.30 -16.89 1.32
CA ARG A 72 -12.91 -17.58 2.57
C ARG A 72 -12.05 -16.74 3.52
N ILE A 73 -11.14 -15.90 3.00
CA ILE A 73 -10.28 -15.04 3.83
C ILE A 73 -11.11 -13.99 4.55
N VAL A 74 -11.95 -13.24 3.81
CA VAL A 74 -12.80 -12.17 4.37
C VAL A 74 -13.84 -12.75 5.34
N VAL A 75 -14.47 -13.88 4.98
CA VAL A 75 -15.44 -14.59 5.84
C VAL A 75 -14.77 -15.05 7.14
N THR A 76 -13.58 -15.67 7.05
CA THR A 76 -12.83 -16.11 8.23
C THR A 76 -12.42 -14.92 9.12
N ALA A 77 -11.97 -13.81 8.52
CA ALA A 77 -11.62 -12.59 9.26
C ALA A 77 -12.83 -12.05 10.05
N ALA A 78 -14.00 -12.01 9.44
CA ALA A 78 -15.21 -11.56 10.11
C ALA A 78 -15.69 -12.53 11.20
N GLN A 79 -15.66 -13.84 10.92
CA GLN A 79 -16.18 -14.86 11.83
C GLN A 79 -15.30 -15.06 13.06
N LYS A 80 -13.97 -15.19 12.84
CA LYS A 80 -13.02 -15.52 13.92
C LYS A 80 -12.45 -14.28 14.63
N HIS A 81 -12.33 -13.16 13.93
CA HIS A 81 -11.65 -11.97 14.45
C HIS A 81 -12.56 -10.75 14.57
N GLY A 82 -13.82 -10.84 14.09
CA GLY A 82 -14.77 -9.74 14.16
C GLY A 82 -14.50 -8.59 13.19
N ALA A 83 -13.53 -8.72 12.28
CA ALA A 83 -13.18 -7.72 11.30
C ALA A 83 -14.33 -7.44 10.33
N ARG A 84 -14.29 -6.27 9.70
CA ARG A 84 -15.16 -5.90 8.58
C ARG A 84 -14.34 -5.85 7.31
N GLY A 85 -15.02 -5.88 6.16
CA GLY A 85 -14.31 -5.69 4.90
C GLY A 85 -15.05 -6.20 3.70
N PHE A 86 -14.32 -6.29 2.59
CA PHE A 86 -14.88 -6.84 1.35
C PHE A 86 -13.81 -7.60 0.55
N GLY A 87 -14.30 -8.40 -0.39
CA GLY A 87 -13.47 -9.04 -1.39
C GLY A 87 -13.86 -8.62 -2.80
N VAL A 88 -12.90 -8.59 -3.70
CA VAL A 88 -13.13 -8.37 -5.14
C VAL A 88 -12.61 -9.53 -5.96
N ASP A 89 -13.35 -9.90 -7.00
CA ASP A 89 -12.96 -10.89 -7.99
C ASP A 89 -13.61 -10.55 -9.34
N LEU A 90 -12.94 -10.86 -10.45
CA LEU A 90 -13.53 -10.66 -11.79
C LEU A 90 -14.58 -11.72 -12.14
N ASN A 91 -14.52 -12.88 -11.52
CA ASN A 91 -15.38 -14.00 -11.84
C ASN A 91 -16.69 -13.95 -11.06
N PRO A 92 -17.85 -13.74 -11.72
CA PRO A 92 -19.15 -13.64 -11.06
C PRO A 92 -19.55 -14.92 -10.33
N THR A 93 -19.09 -16.09 -10.77
CA THR A 93 -19.34 -17.35 -10.05
C THR A 93 -18.64 -17.38 -8.71
N ARG A 94 -17.40 -16.86 -8.62
CA ARG A 94 -16.68 -16.75 -7.34
C ARG A 94 -17.38 -15.77 -6.39
N ILE A 95 -17.87 -14.66 -6.90
CA ILE A 95 -18.66 -13.69 -6.10
C ILE A 95 -19.95 -14.31 -5.57
N ALA A 96 -20.65 -15.12 -6.37
CA ALA A 96 -21.85 -15.83 -5.91
C ALA A 96 -21.51 -16.82 -4.78
N GLU A 97 -20.43 -17.58 -4.93
CA GLU A 97 -19.92 -18.51 -3.89
C GLU A 97 -19.53 -17.76 -2.61
N ALA A 98 -18.81 -16.64 -2.73
CA ALA A 98 -18.40 -15.82 -1.60
C ALA A 98 -19.60 -15.29 -0.79
N ASN A 99 -20.65 -14.81 -1.48
CA ASN A 99 -21.87 -14.37 -0.84
C ASN A 99 -22.63 -15.53 -0.15
N ALA A 100 -22.66 -16.72 -0.76
CA ALA A 100 -23.24 -17.91 -0.14
C ALA A 100 -22.46 -18.32 1.12
N ASN A 101 -21.13 -18.30 1.08
CA ASN A 101 -20.26 -18.59 2.22
C ASN A 101 -20.44 -17.57 3.36
N ALA A 102 -20.56 -16.27 3.05
CA ALA A 102 -20.84 -15.23 4.04
C ALA A 102 -22.19 -15.44 4.73
N SER A 103 -23.21 -15.85 3.95
CA SER A 103 -24.54 -16.16 4.47
C SER A 103 -24.51 -17.38 5.38
N ALA A 104 -23.84 -18.46 4.97
CA ALA A 104 -23.69 -19.68 5.76
C ALA A 104 -22.91 -19.42 7.08
N ALA A 105 -21.88 -18.54 7.02
CA ALA A 105 -21.11 -18.12 8.19
C ALA A 105 -21.82 -17.07 9.07
N LYS A 106 -22.97 -16.54 8.64
CA LYS A 106 -23.75 -15.49 9.35
C LYS A 106 -22.98 -14.20 9.60
N VAL A 107 -22.22 -13.75 8.57
CA VAL A 107 -21.39 -12.53 8.64
C VAL A 107 -21.73 -11.50 7.56
N VAL A 108 -22.89 -11.61 6.92
CA VAL A 108 -23.33 -10.69 5.84
C VAL A 108 -23.48 -9.23 6.28
N ASP A 109 -23.59 -8.97 7.57
CA ASP A 109 -23.59 -7.63 8.15
C ASP A 109 -22.18 -7.00 8.25
N LYS A 110 -21.14 -7.79 8.08
CA LYS A 110 -19.73 -7.38 8.21
C LYS A 110 -18.95 -7.40 6.90
N VAL A 111 -19.38 -8.24 5.95
CA VAL A 111 -18.61 -8.48 4.72
C VAL A 111 -19.44 -8.33 3.46
N GLN A 112 -18.78 -7.92 2.37
CA GLN A 112 -19.39 -7.75 1.05
C GLN A 112 -18.45 -8.30 -0.02
N PHE A 113 -18.98 -8.66 -1.19
CA PHE A 113 -18.18 -9.13 -2.31
C PHE A 113 -18.65 -8.48 -3.60
N TYR A 114 -17.69 -8.01 -4.40
CA TYR A 114 -17.96 -7.25 -5.61
C TYR A 114 -17.27 -7.87 -6.83
N GLN A 115 -18.00 -7.97 -7.93
CA GLN A 115 -17.39 -8.27 -9.21
C GLN A 115 -16.68 -7.01 -9.72
N GLN A 116 -15.36 -6.94 -9.51
CA GLN A 116 -14.60 -5.73 -9.78
C GLN A 116 -13.14 -6.05 -10.08
N ASP A 117 -12.52 -5.22 -10.93
CA ASP A 117 -11.08 -5.25 -11.14
C ASP A 117 -10.34 -4.75 -9.89
N LEU A 118 -9.40 -5.56 -9.40
CA LEU A 118 -8.58 -5.23 -8.24
C LEU A 118 -7.71 -3.97 -8.47
N PHE A 119 -7.33 -3.67 -9.72
CA PHE A 119 -6.58 -2.46 -10.05
C PHE A 119 -7.42 -1.19 -9.93
N GLU A 120 -8.73 -1.29 -10.17
CA GLU A 120 -9.68 -0.17 -10.06
C GLU A 120 -10.32 -0.05 -8.66
N THR A 121 -10.02 -0.99 -7.77
CA THR A 121 -10.61 -1.03 -6.42
C THR A 121 -10.05 0.08 -5.53
N ASP A 122 -10.92 0.83 -4.86
CA ASP A 122 -10.49 1.78 -3.82
C ASP A 122 -10.05 1.03 -2.56
N LEU A 123 -8.79 1.22 -2.19
CA LEU A 123 -8.13 0.56 -1.06
C LEU A 123 -7.96 1.48 0.16
N THR A 124 -8.44 2.73 0.10
CA THR A 124 -8.12 3.78 1.08
C THR A 124 -8.63 3.48 2.50
N GLN A 125 -9.69 2.67 2.62
CA GLN A 125 -10.25 2.27 3.92
C GLN A 125 -9.51 1.09 4.56
N ALA A 126 -8.66 0.39 3.80
CA ALA A 126 -8.02 -0.83 4.29
C ALA A 126 -7.07 -0.56 5.46
N SER A 127 -7.20 -1.34 6.51
CA SER A 127 -6.16 -1.54 7.52
C SER A 127 -5.36 -2.82 7.26
N VAL A 128 -5.97 -3.77 6.52
CA VAL A 128 -5.36 -5.03 6.08
C VAL A 128 -5.73 -5.28 4.62
N ILE A 129 -4.74 -5.63 3.80
CA ILE A 129 -4.92 -6.16 2.45
C ILE A 129 -4.46 -7.62 2.46
N THR A 130 -5.27 -8.51 1.90
CA THR A 130 -4.87 -9.90 1.64
C THR A 130 -4.87 -10.18 0.15
N MET A 131 -3.98 -11.08 -0.30
CA MET A 131 -3.89 -11.44 -1.70
C MET A 131 -3.20 -12.80 -1.90
N TYR A 132 -3.69 -13.53 -2.90
CA TYR A 132 -3.03 -14.70 -3.47
C TYR A 132 -3.00 -14.53 -4.99
N LEU A 133 -2.07 -13.75 -5.48
CA LEU A 133 -1.99 -13.29 -6.86
C LEU A 133 -0.62 -13.65 -7.46
N LEU A 134 -0.54 -13.73 -8.79
CA LEU A 134 0.72 -14.00 -9.47
C LEU A 134 1.77 -12.91 -9.17
N PRO A 135 3.08 -13.25 -9.21
CA PRO A 135 4.16 -12.29 -8.91
C PRO A 135 4.08 -10.99 -9.69
N ARG A 136 3.73 -11.07 -10.99
CA ARG A 136 3.59 -9.88 -11.84
C ARG A 136 2.47 -8.96 -11.33
N VAL A 137 1.33 -9.54 -10.94
CA VAL A 137 0.19 -8.75 -10.42
C VAL A 137 0.55 -8.06 -9.13
N ASN A 138 1.29 -8.72 -8.22
CA ASN A 138 1.80 -8.11 -7.00
C ASN A 138 2.70 -6.91 -7.30
N LEU A 139 3.60 -7.02 -8.28
CA LEU A 139 4.49 -5.94 -8.70
C LEU A 139 3.72 -4.77 -9.35
N ASP A 140 2.72 -5.07 -10.17
CA ASP A 140 1.88 -4.05 -10.81
C ASP A 140 1.00 -3.31 -9.78
N LEU A 141 0.56 -3.97 -8.70
CA LEU A 141 -0.19 -3.37 -7.58
C LEU A 141 0.69 -2.57 -6.62
N ARG A 142 1.95 -2.91 -6.49
CA ARG A 142 2.87 -2.35 -5.48
C ARG A 142 2.88 -0.82 -5.42
N PRO A 143 2.92 -0.06 -6.54
CA PRO A 143 2.86 1.40 -6.48
C PRO A 143 1.60 1.91 -5.79
N LYS A 144 0.43 1.34 -6.11
CA LYS A 144 -0.86 1.68 -5.50
C LYS A 144 -0.90 1.33 -4.01
N LEU A 145 -0.32 0.19 -3.62
CA LEU A 145 -0.23 -0.24 -2.22
C LEU A 145 0.66 0.70 -1.40
N LEU A 146 1.79 1.16 -1.95
CA LEU A 146 2.72 2.08 -1.28
C LEU A 146 2.13 3.48 -1.05
N ASP A 147 1.00 3.81 -1.66
CA ASP A 147 0.28 5.08 -1.43
C ASP A 147 -0.77 4.97 -0.32
N LEU A 148 -0.96 3.78 0.26
CA LEU A 148 -1.88 3.58 1.37
C LEU A 148 -1.37 4.24 2.66
N LYS A 149 -2.27 4.33 3.63
CA LYS A 149 -1.97 4.88 4.95
C LYS A 149 -0.82 4.10 5.60
N PRO A 150 0.20 4.80 6.14
CA PRO A 150 1.24 4.14 6.93
C PRO A 150 0.65 3.28 8.05
N GLY A 151 1.22 2.07 8.22
CA GLY A 151 0.70 1.08 9.16
C GLY A 151 -0.32 0.10 8.55
N THR A 152 -0.83 0.33 7.33
CA THR A 152 -1.63 -0.68 6.63
C THR A 152 -0.79 -1.94 6.40
N ARG A 153 -1.34 -3.10 6.76
CA ARG A 153 -0.68 -4.40 6.67
C ARG A 153 -1.09 -5.11 5.40
N ILE A 154 -0.13 -5.63 4.66
CA ILE A 154 -0.35 -6.39 3.43
C ILE A 154 0.14 -7.80 3.66
N VAL A 155 -0.72 -8.79 3.44
CA VAL A 155 -0.37 -10.21 3.56
C VAL A 155 -0.55 -10.90 2.23
N SER A 156 0.51 -11.53 1.74
CA SER A 156 0.49 -12.30 0.50
C SER A 156 0.75 -13.78 0.77
N HIS A 157 -0.02 -14.62 0.10
CA HIS A 157 0.19 -16.07 0.04
C HIS A 157 1.09 -16.40 -1.16
N ASP A 158 2.13 -17.21 -0.94
CA ASP A 158 3.12 -17.75 -1.89
C ASP A 158 4.03 -16.73 -2.60
N PHE A 159 3.56 -15.53 -2.93
CA PHE A 159 4.29 -14.65 -3.82
C PHE A 159 4.70 -13.34 -3.15
N SER A 160 5.98 -13.00 -3.30
CA SER A 160 6.57 -11.78 -2.75
C SER A 160 6.26 -10.54 -3.62
N MET A 161 6.73 -9.37 -3.18
CA MET A 161 6.68 -8.09 -3.91
C MET A 161 8.04 -7.68 -4.47
N GLY A 162 8.81 -8.66 -4.96
CA GLY A 162 10.13 -8.41 -5.58
C GLY A 162 11.16 -7.94 -4.57
N ASP A 163 11.76 -6.78 -4.82
CA ASP A 163 12.82 -6.18 -4.01
C ASP A 163 12.33 -5.52 -2.70
N TRP A 164 11.01 -5.34 -2.54
CA TRP A 164 10.49 -4.87 -1.26
C TRP A 164 10.52 -6.00 -0.22
N LYS A 165 11.50 -5.91 0.70
CA LYS A 165 11.67 -6.92 1.76
C LYS A 165 10.47 -6.94 2.70
N PRO A 166 9.93 -8.14 3.04
CA PRO A 166 8.83 -8.23 3.98
C PRO A 166 9.30 -7.97 5.43
N GLU A 167 8.39 -7.52 6.28
CA GLU A 167 8.58 -7.45 7.74
C GLU A 167 8.59 -8.84 8.38
N HIS A 168 7.84 -9.76 7.78
CA HIS A 168 7.78 -11.16 8.19
C HIS A 168 7.63 -12.07 6.99
N HIS A 169 8.35 -13.19 7.00
CA HIS A 169 8.22 -14.28 6.04
C HIS A 169 8.34 -15.60 6.78
N GLU A 170 7.43 -16.51 6.48
CA GLU A 170 7.48 -17.88 6.98
C GLU A 170 6.91 -18.86 5.96
N GLN A 171 7.25 -20.12 6.13
CA GLN A 171 6.67 -21.24 5.40
C GLN A 171 5.90 -22.15 6.35
N LEU A 172 4.78 -22.68 5.86
CA LEU A 172 4.03 -23.72 6.58
C LEU A 172 3.56 -24.81 5.63
N ASP A 173 3.32 -26.00 6.20
CA ASP A 173 2.73 -27.12 5.47
C ASP A 173 1.24 -26.87 5.22
N ALA A 174 0.85 -26.92 3.96
CA ALA A 174 -0.51 -26.70 3.48
C ALA A 174 -1.06 -27.97 2.85
N LYS A 175 -1.52 -28.90 3.68
CA LYS A 175 -1.96 -30.25 3.27
C LYS A 175 -3.06 -30.26 2.22
N ASP A 176 -3.94 -29.24 2.25
CA ASP A 176 -5.06 -29.13 1.32
C ASP A 176 -4.74 -28.29 0.07
N LYS A 177 -3.47 -27.91 -0.12
CA LYS A 177 -3.03 -27.17 -1.30
C LYS A 177 -3.20 -28.05 -2.56
N TYR A 178 -3.58 -27.42 -3.66
CA TYR A 178 -3.79 -28.09 -4.95
C TYR A 178 -4.75 -29.30 -4.89
N GLY A 179 -5.86 -29.16 -4.14
CA GLY A 179 -6.89 -30.21 -4.05
C GLY A 179 -6.46 -31.43 -3.22
N GLY A 180 -5.58 -31.22 -2.23
CA GLY A 180 -5.14 -32.26 -1.31
C GLY A 180 -3.81 -32.92 -1.67
N SER A 181 -3.12 -32.46 -2.72
CA SER A 181 -1.76 -32.93 -3.03
C SER A 181 -0.73 -32.46 -2.01
N GLY A 182 -1.09 -31.45 -1.19
CA GLY A 182 -0.22 -30.84 -0.20
C GLY A 182 0.85 -29.95 -0.80
N GLY A 183 1.67 -29.36 0.06
CA GLY A 183 2.79 -28.52 -0.32
C GLY A 183 3.11 -27.45 0.72
N LEU A 184 4.25 -26.80 0.55
CA LEU A 184 4.60 -25.65 1.36
C LEU A 184 3.87 -24.41 0.84
N SER A 185 3.47 -23.54 1.75
CA SER A 185 2.95 -22.21 1.47
C SER A 185 3.82 -21.18 2.14
N ASP A 186 4.19 -20.16 1.38
CA ASP A 186 4.86 -18.99 1.90
C ASP A 186 3.85 -17.93 2.34
N ILE A 187 4.08 -17.32 3.50
CA ILE A 187 3.31 -16.17 3.98
C ILE A 187 4.26 -15.00 4.14
N TYR A 188 3.92 -13.90 3.49
CA TYR A 188 4.66 -12.65 3.55
C TYR A 188 3.82 -11.56 4.18
N LEU A 189 4.40 -10.74 5.04
CA LEU A 189 3.78 -9.55 5.61
C LEU A 189 4.63 -8.33 5.30
N TRP A 190 4.00 -7.27 4.77
CA TRP A 190 4.55 -5.92 4.68
C TRP A 190 3.69 -4.95 5.48
N ILE A 191 4.31 -3.90 5.97
CA ILE A 191 3.63 -2.78 6.61
C ILE A 191 3.98 -1.53 5.83
N ILE A 192 2.95 -0.79 5.40
CA ILE A 192 3.15 0.43 4.61
C ILE A 192 3.93 1.44 5.45
N PRO A 193 5.12 1.86 5.00
CA PRO A 193 5.94 2.84 5.71
C PRO A 193 5.46 4.26 5.43
N ALA A 194 5.62 5.15 6.40
CA ALA A 194 5.51 6.59 6.17
C ALA A 194 6.55 7.06 5.16
N LYS A 195 6.23 8.09 4.39
CA LYS A 195 7.16 8.74 3.44
C LYS A 195 8.01 9.75 4.19
N VAL A 196 9.22 9.34 4.58
CA VAL A 196 10.14 10.14 5.40
C VAL A 196 11.38 10.63 4.65
N GLY A 197 11.60 10.19 3.42
CA GLY A 197 12.74 10.62 2.60
C GLY A 197 12.75 12.13 2.39
N GLY A 198 13.92 12.77 2.49
CA GLY A 198 14.05 14.21 2.33
C GLY A 198 14.70 14.90 3.52
N ARG A 199 14.50 16.21 3.63
CA ARG A 199 15.08 17.03 4.72
C ARG A 199 14.02 17.36 5.76
N TRP A 200 14.42 17.26 7.03
CA TRP A 200 13.60 17.56 8.19
C TRP A 200 14.29 18.60 9.05
N GLN A 201 13.53 19.52 9.61
CA GLN A 201 14.01 20.50 10.59
C GLN A 201 13.28 20.32 11.90
N SER A 202 14.02 20.51 12.98
CA SER A 202 13.51 20.43 14.34
C SER A 202 14.29 21.37 15.23
N ARG A 203 13.62 21.89 16.28
CA ARG A 203 14.24 22.70 17.31
C ARG A 203 13.85 22.19 18.67
N LEU A 204 14.84 21.78 19.46
CA LEU A 204 14.64 21.33 20.83
C LEU A 204 15.07 22.42 21.83
N GLN A 205 14.51 22.39 23.03
CA GLN A 205 14.88 23.32 24.12
C GLN A 205 15.61 22.56 25.23
N LEU A 206 16.91 22.73 25.33
CA LEU A 206 17.71 22.13 26.39
C LEU A 206 18.09 23.20 27.41
N ARG A 207 17.54 23.10 28.65
CA ARG A 207 17.80 24.08 29.74
C ARG A 207 17.59 25.53 29.30
N GLY A 208 16.54 25.78 28.53
CA GLY A 208 16.20 27.12 27.99
C GLY A 208 17.03 27.59 26.80
N LYS A 209 17.96 26.77 26.31
CA LYS A 209 18.74 27.05 25.09
C LYS A 209 18.20 26.25 23.90
N PRO A 210 17.96 26.86 22.74
CA PRO A 210 17.53 26.14 21.55
C PRO A 210 18.70 25.35 20.94
N ILE A 211 18.38 24.16 20.46
CA ILE A 211 19.27 23.34 19.65
C ILE A 211 18.55 23.02 18.35
N ASP A 212 19.11 23.48 17.23
CA ASP A 212 18.57 23.25 15.91
C ASP A 212 19.14 21.98 15.29
N TYR A 213 18.26 21.18 14.69
CA TYR A 213 18.59 19.96 13.98
C TYR A 213 18.11 20.03 12.52
N GLU A 214 18.98 19.66 11.62
CA GLU A 214 18.66 19.35 10.24
C GLU A 214 18.92 17.86 10.02
N ILE A 215 17.89 17.09 9.67
CA ILE A 215 18.00 15.65 9.43
C ILE A 215 17.73 15.40 7.95
N ALA A 216 18.64 14.73 7.26
CA ALA A 216 18.49 14.33 5.87
C ALA A 216 18.33 12.81 5.81
N LEU A 217 17.18 12.33 5.36
CA LEU A 217 16.85 10.92 5.22
C LEU A 217 16.82 10.50 3.75
N LYS A 218 17.43 9.37 3.46
CA LYS A 218 17.23 8.57 2.24
C LYS A 218 16.33 7.40 2.61
N GLN A 219 15.39 7.07 1.74
CA GLN A 219 14.41 6.02 1.99
C GLN A 219 14.24 5.14 0.75
N GLU A 220 14.26 3.84 0.98
CA GLU A 220 13.85 2.81 0.04
C GLU A 220 12.90 1.86 0.78
N PHE A 221 11.60 1.92 0.48
CA PHE A 221 10.53 1.26 1.25
C PHE A 221 10.61 1.61 2.75
N GLN A 222 10.74 0.62 3.64
CA GLN A 222 10.94 0.85 5.08
C GLN A 222 12.41 1.02 5.48
N MET A 223 13.33 0.86 4.55
CA MET A 223 14.76 1.03 4.82
C MET A 223 15.13 2.51 4.74
N ILE A 224 15.75 3.02 5.78
CA ILE A 224 16.17 4.42 5.87
C ILE A 224 17.64 4.53 6.28
N ASP A 225 18.32 5.51 5.73
CA ASP A 225 19.66 5.95 6.11
C ASP A 225 19.70 7.48 6.06
N GLY A 226 20.69 8.09 6.69
CA GLY A 226 20.78 9.53 6.65
C GLY A 226 21.82 10.16 7.51
N THR A 227 21.73 11.49 7.63
CA THR A 227 22.62 12.32 8.44
C THR A 227 21.82 13.31 9.27
N ALA A 228 22.38 13.67 10.42
CA ALA A 228 21.91 14.80 11.22
C ALA A 228 22.98 15.90 11.24
N ARG A 229 22.55 17.16 11.13
CA ARG A 229 23.39 18.34 11.35
C ARG A 229 22.94 19.01 12.63
N VAL A 230 23.87 19.18 13.56
CA VAL A 230 23.65 19.83 14.87
C VAL A 230 24.92 20.59 15.25
N ALA A 231 24.79 21.78 15.81
CA ALA A 231 25.92 22.67 16.21
C ALA A 231 26.97 22.84 15.07
N GLY A 232 26.49 22.95 13.80
CA GLY A 232 27.35 23.12 12.63
C GLY A 232 28.07 21.86 12.13
N ARG A 233 27.96 20.73 12.81
CA ARG A 233 28.59 19.44 12.43
C ARG A 233 27.57 18.49 11.83
N THR A 234 27.98 17.73 10.81
CA THR A 234 27.18 16.68 10.20
C THR A 234 27.68 15.32 10.66
N VAL A 235 26.76 14.48 11.16
CA VAL A 235 27.04 13.14 11.65
C VAL A 235 26.12 12.13 10.98
N LYS A 236 26.59 10.89 10.83
CA LYS A 236 25.78 9.80 10.26
C LYS A 236 24.77 9.30 11.30
N LEU A 237 23.54 9.02 10.86
CA LEU A 237 22.53 8.35 11.69
C LEU A 237 22.89 6.88 11.91
N GLN A 238 22.53 6.37 13.06
CA GLN A 238 22.72 4.98 13.49
C GLN A 238 21.39 4.41 13.95
N ASN A 239 21.25 3.08 13.92
CA ASN A 239 20.07 2.35 14.42
C ASN A 239 18.75 2.91 13.86
N THR A 240 18.78 3.31 12.58
CA THR A 240 17.62 3.86 11.88
C THR A 240 16.56 2.78 11.71
N LYS A 241 15.30 3.10 12.06
CA LYS A 241 14.15 2.22 11.89
C LYS A 241 12.93 3.01 11.45
N LEU A 242 12.19 2.46 10.51
CA LEU A 242 10.88 2.94 10.08
C LEU A 242 9.94 1.75 10.02
N HIS A 243 8.91 1.75 10.88
CA HIS A 243 7.91 0.69 10.95
C HIS A 243 6.52 1.32 10.94
N GLY A 244 5.84 1.23 9.80
CA GLY A 244 4.62 1.99 9.58
C GLY A 244 4.89 3.50 9.68
N ASP A 245 4.24 4.15 10.61
CA ASP A 245 4.42 5.57 10.92
C ASP A 245 5.47 5.85 12.02
N GLN A 246 6.06 4.81 12.63
CA GLN A 246 7.04 4.93 13.71
C GLN A 246 8.45 5.11 13.15
N LEU A 247 9.04 6.27 13.40
CA LEU A 247 10.40 6.64 13.00
C LEU A 247 11.32 6.69 14.19
N SER A 248 12.46 6.02 14.15
CA SER A 248 13.51 6.16 15.15
C SER A 248 14.91 6.13 14.56
N PHE A 249 15.82 6.85 15.18
CA PHE A 249 17.24 6.87 14.85
C PHE A 249 18.05 7.45 16.02
N GLU A 250 19.37 7.25 15.98
CA GLU A 250 20.28 7.86 16.94
C GLU A 250 21.59 8.30 16.29
N PHE A 251 22.33 9.15 16.99
CA PHE A 251 23.66 9.57 16.65
C PHE A 251 24.37 10.16 17.88
N THR A 252 25.70 10.35 17.80
CA THR A 252 26.47 11.06 18.81
C THR A 252 27.00 12.36 18.22
N ALA A 253 26.77 13.47 18.92
CA ALA A 253 27.30 14.78 18.55
C ALA A 253 27.69 15.58 19.80
N ASP A 254 28.61 16.53 19.64
CA ASP A 254 29.06 17.37 20.76
C ASP A 254 28.03 18.47 21.06
N ILE A 255 27.70 18.61 22.33
CA ILE A 255 27.02 19.78 22.90
C ILE A 255 27.93 20.38 23.98
N ASP A 256 28.25 21.65 23.85
CA ASP A 256 29.14 22.37 24.80
C ASP A 256 30.48 21.64 25.05
N GLY A 257 31.04 21.03 23.98
CA GLY A 257 32.32 20.33 24.00
C GLY A 257 32.31 18.92 24.62
N ALA A 258 31.15 18.37 24.92
CA ALA A 258 30.99 17.02 25.41
C ALA A 258 30.20 16.13 24.41
N PRO A 259 30.63 14.87 24.18
CA PRO A 259 29.88 13.94 23.36
C PRO A 259 28.57 13.53 24.01
N ILE A 260 27.47 13.76 23.34
CA ILE A 260 26.12 13.43 23.76
C ILE A 260 25.51 12.48 22.74
N ARG A 261 24.92 11.39 23.22
CA ARG A 261 24.05 10.52 22.40
C ARG A 261 22.67 11.18 22.29
N HIS A 262 22.20 11.27 21.08
CA HIS A 262 20.87 11.78 20.71
C HIS A 262 20.05 10.61 20.16
N ALA A 263 18.97 10.22 20.82
CA ALA A 263 18.07 9.17 20.38
C ALA A 263 16.67 9.74 20.15
N PHE A 264 16.18 9.64 18.92
CA PHE A 264 14.90 10.17 18.49
C PHE A 264 13.90 9.04 18.26
N ASN A 265 12.69 9.20 18.78
CA ASN A 265 11.56 8.30 18.53
C ASN A 265 10.31 9.15 18.31
N GLY A 266 9.58 8.90 17.23
CA GLY A 266 8.38 9.69 16.94
C GLY A 266 7.46 9.03 15.94
N THR A 267 6.25 9.58 15.87
CA THR A 267 5.20 9.18 14.92
C THR A 267 5.10 10.21 13.81
N VAL A 268 5.07 9.75 12.57
CA VAL A 268 5.03 10.57 11.36
C VAL A 268 3.60 10.75 10.88
N TYR A 269 3.22 11.99 10.61
CA TYR A 269 1.92 12.37 10.04
C TYR A 269 2.13 13.29 8.83
N GLY A 270 2.09 12.75 7.64
CA GLY A 270 2.42 13.53 6.45
C GLY A 270 3.84 14.10 6.53
N GLY A 271 3.96 15.41 6.45
CA GLY A 271 5.25 16.12 6.58
C GLY A 271 5.64 16.51 8.00
N LEU A 272 4.99 15.98 9.04
CA LEU A 272 5.25 16.28 10.45
C LEU A 272 5.69 15.01 11.18
N VAL A 273 6.52 15.17 12.22
CA VAL A 273 6.84 14.13 13.17
C VAL A 273 6.73 14.68 14.59
N ASN A 274 6.07 13.91 15.46
CA ASN A 274 5.93 14.24 16.89
C ASN A 274 6.45 13.06 17.72
N GLY A 275 7.22 13.37 18.76
CA GLY A 275 7.79 12.31 19.58
C GLY A 275 8.71 12.83 20.68
N THR A 276 9.76 12.09 20.97
CA THR A 276 10.75 12.43 22.01
C THR A 276 12.18 12.30 21.48
N ALA A 277 13.07 13.12 22.05
CA ALA A 277 14.50 13.03 21.90
C ALA A 277 15.12 12.81 23.28
N ASP A 278 15.80 11.68 23.45
CA ASP A 278 16.58 11.37 24.66
C ASP A 278 18.04 11.75 24.42
N LEU A 279 18.53 12.72 25.18
CA LEU A 279 19.91 13.21 25.17
C LEU A 279 20.66 12.64 26.37
N SER A 280 21.74 11.90 26.14
CA SER A 280 22.50 11.26 27.21
C SER A 280 24.03 11.38 27.04
N GLY A 281 24.72 11.73 28.10
CA GLY A 281 26.18 11.82 28.17
C GLY A 281 26.66 11.86 29.62
N ALA A 282 27.96 12.00 29.87
CA ALA A 282 28.56 11.89 31.18
C ALA A 282 27.96 12.87 32.25
N LYS A 283 27.51 14.05 31.79
CA LYS A 283 26.98 15.11 32.66
C LYS A 283 25.60 15.61 32.23
N LEU A 284 24.98 14.92 31.26
CA LEU A 284 23.69 15.29 30.70
C LEU A 284 22.79 14.07 30.58
N GLN A 285 21.59 14.20 31.14
CA GLN A 285 20.47 13.30 30.90
C GLN A 285 19.23 14.17 30.74
N ALA A 286 18.60 14.12 29.58
CA ALA A 286 17.40 14.90 29.31
C ALA A 286 16.50 14.14 28.33
N LYS A 287 15.18 14.23 28.57
CA LYS A 287 14.15 13.77 27.64
C LYS A 287 13.36 15.00 27.22
N LEU A 288 13.34 15.28 25.93
CA LEU A 288 12.75 16.47 25.33
C LEU A 288 11.63 16.08 24.38
N GLU A 289 10.64 16.95 24.20
CA GLU A 289 9.68 16.80 23.12
C GLU A 289 10.40 17.03 21.77
N TRP A 290 10.08 16.18 20.82
CA TRP A 290 10.58 16.27 19.45
C TRP A 290 9.43 16.54 18.49
N ASN A 291 9.45 17.74 17.90
CA ASN A 291 8.57 18.14 16.82
C ASN A 291 9.44 18.48 15.61
N GLY A 292 9.22 17.80 14.50
CA GLY A 292 9.96 18.02 13.27
C GLY A 292 9.04 18.23 12.07
N GLU A 293 9.52 19.00 11.11
CA GLU A 293 8.80 19.32 9.88
C GLU A 293 9.67 18.98 8.67
N GLN A 294 9.09 18.27 7.70
CA GLN A 294 9.73 17.95 6.44
C GLN A 294 9.75 19.19 5.53
N ARG A 295 10.92 19.53 5.01
CA ARG A 295 11.09 20.62 4.05
C ARG A 295 11.02 20.09 2.61
N LYS A 296 10.19 20.72 1.83
CA LYS A 296 10.06 20.45 0.39
C LYS A 296 11.25 20.99 -0.40
#